data_bfe6abc2ce6f79e19c556ee2593663f5
#
_entry.id   bfe6abc2ce6f79e19c556ee2593663f5
#
_cell.length_a   1.000
_cell.length_b   1.000
_cell.length_c   1.000
_cell.angle_alpha   90.00
_cell.angle_beta   90.00
_cell.angle_gamma   90.00
#
_symmetry.space_group_name_H-M   'P 1'
#
loop_
_entity.id
_entity.type
_entity.pdbx_description
1 polymer ?
#
loop_
_entity_poly.entity_id
_entity_poly.type
_entity_poly.pdbx_seq_one_letter_code
_entity_poly.pdbx_strand_id
1 'polypeptide(L)'
;MSDEDLVTSAAQHITQGDFMGAMALFESLVDANPDDPAGYHGWAGAALFEIQNNGNTDDSGNDRINEGQVAAYFRKASGLAPDNSEYLAAHANALLAFDRIPMAVREFQKLRDLGASSDEVDVSIDLYEAARLLIDAVDLKTGYDRSHQFARQYVPVAIEFALLGLGFPSANEATEYLAED
;
A
#
# COMPACT_ATOMS: atom_id res chain seq x y z
N MET A 1 12.92 -29.80 4.96
CA MET A 1 13.49 -28.47 5.21
C MET A 1 12.66 -27.88 6.33
N SER A 2 13.24 -27.29 7.35
CA SER A 2 12.46 -26.64 8.41
C SER A 2 11.89 -25.29 7.89
N ASP A 3 10.90 -24.75 8.58
CA ASP A 3 10.33 -23.42 8.21
C ASP A 3 11.40 -22.34 8.26
N GLU A 4 12.34 -22.42 9.22
CA GLU A 4 13.48 -21.50 9.33
C GLU A 4 14.45 -21.63 8.13
N ASP A 5 14.69 -22.85 7.65
CA ASP A 5 15.49 -23.07 6.43
C ASP A 5 14.81 -22.48 5.19
N LEU A 6 13.49 -22.60 5.08
CA LEU A 6 12.72 -22.03 3.98
C LEU A 6 12.80 -20.50 3.97
N VAL A 7 12.59 -19.86 5.11
CA VAL A 7 12.69 -18.40 5.26
C VAL A 7 14.10 -17.91 4.92
N THR A 8 15.13 -18.60 5.43
CA THR A 8 16.53 -18.24 5.15
C THR A 8 16.87 -18.37 3.67
N SER A 9 16.43 -19.46 3.03
CA SER A 9 16.62 -19.64 1.59
C SER A 9 15.87 -18.59 0.78
N ALA A 10 14.63 -18.28 1.14
CA ALA A 10 13.86 -17.24 0.46
C ALA A 10 14.52 -15.86 0.55
N ALA A 11 15.06 -15.50 1.73
CA ALA A 11 15.84 -14.27 1.92
C ALA A 11 17.09 -14.22 1.02
N GLN A 12 17.77 -15.35 0.81
CA GLN A 12 18.89 -15.43 -0.13
C GLN A 12 18.44 -15.20 -1.58
N HIS A 13 17.32 -15.80 -2.01
CA HIS A 13 16.74 -15.55 -3.34
C HIS A 13 16.40 -14.07 -3.54
N ILE A 14 15.77 -13.42 -2.54
CA ILE A 14 15.48 -11.97 -2.59
C ILE A 14 16.76 -11.17 -2.76
N THR A 15 17.81 -11.48 -2.00
CA THR A 15 19.10 -10.77 -2.10
C THR A 15 19.75 -10.92 -3.47
N GLN A 16 19.51 -12.03 -4.15
CA GLN A 16 20.02 -12.32 -5.50
C GLN A 16 19.11 -11.73 -6.61
N GLY A 17 17.96 -11.14 -6.26
CA GLY A 17 16.96 -10.64 -7.21
C GLY A 17 16.08 -11.74 -7.83
N ASP A 18 16.15 -12.97 -7.33
CA ASP A 18 15.29 -14.06 -7.75
C ASP A 18 14.00 -14.08 -6.91
N PHE A 19 13.15 -13.10 -7.17
CA PHE A 19 11.89 -12.93 -6.43
C PHE A 19 10.91 -14.07 -6.70
N MET A 20 10.90 -14.64 -7.92
CA MET A 20 10.05 -15.78 -8.26
C MET A 20 10.46 -17.05 -7.49
N GLY A 21 11.77 -17.28 -7.33
CA GLY A 21 12.29 -18.36 -6.49
C GLY A 21 11.92 -18.16 -5.00
N ALA A 22 11.99 -16.95 -4.50
CA ALA A 22 11.55 -16.61 -3.15
C ALA A 22 10.04 -16.88 -2.96
N MET A 23 9.20 -16.47 -3.91
CA MET A 23 7.75 -16.73 -3.88
C MET A 23 7.43 -18.22 -3.77
N ALA A 24 8.10 -19.08 -4.53
CA ALA A 24 7.89 -20.52 -4.49
C ALA A 24 8.25 -21.14 -3.11
N LEU A 25 9.28 -20.61 -2.44
CA LEU A 25 9.64 -21.04 -1.09
C LEU A 25 8.62 -20.58 -0.04
N PHE A 26 8.15 -19.34 -0.13
CA PHE A 26 7.10 -18.84 0.76
C PHE A 26 5.73 -19.51 0.51
N GLU A 27 5.43 -19.91 -0.73
CA GLU A 27 4.24 -20.72 -1.02
C GLU A 27 4.30 -22.07 -0.31
N SER A 28 5.47 -22.72 -0.32
CA SER A 28 5.69 -23.95 0.43
C SER A 28 5.52 -23.76 1.94
N LEU A 29 5.86 -22.58 2.47
CA LEU A 29 5.67 -22.24 3.87
C LEU A 29 4.17 -22.05 4.20
N VAL A 30 3.42 -21.37 3.32
CA VAL A 30 1.96 -21.22 3.45
C VAL A 30 1.26 -22.58 3.44
N ASP A 31 1.67 -23.50 2.56
CA ASP A 31 1.11 -24.83 2.47
C ASP A 31 1.40 -25.68 3.72
N ALA A 32 2.60 -25.52 4.29
CA ALA A 32 2.98 -26.25 5.50
C ALA A 32 2.29 -25.70 6.75
N ASN A 33 2.10 -24.40 6.84
CA ASN A 33 1.54 -23.72 8.00
C ASN A 33 0.63 -22.53 7.59
N PRO A 34 -0.64 -22.78 7.23
CA PRO A 34 -1.56 -21.76 6.74
C PRO A 34 -2.02 -20.74 7.79
N ASP A 35 -1.68 -20.97 9.06
CA ASP A 35 -1.96 -20.04 10.16
C ASP A 35 -0.75 -19.18 10.54
N ASP A 36 0.40 -19.37 9.90
CA ASP A 36 1.59 -18.54 10.09
C ASP A 36 1.53 -17.33 9.13
N PRO A 37 1.54 -16.08 9.65
CA PRO A 37 1.55 -14.88 8.81
C PRO A 37 2.81 -14.71 7.97
N ALA A 38 3.95 -15.30 8.39
CA ALA A 38 5.25 -15.09 7.73
C ALA A 38 5.27 -15.59 6.28
N GLY A 39 4.62 -16.72 5.99
CA GLY A 39 4.53 -17.25 4.63
C GLY A 39 3.79 -16.31 3.69
N TYR A 40 2.64 -15.81 4.11
CA TYR A 40 1.84 -14.86 3.33
C TYR A 40 2.55 -13.53 3.13
N HIS A 41 3.12 -12.97 4.19
CA HIS A 41 3.87 -11.72 4.13
C HIS A 41 5.09 -11.84 3.20
N GLY A 42 5.86 -12.91 3.36
CA GLY A 42 7.05 -13.16 2.54
C GLY A 42 6.71 -13.34 1.06
N TRP A 43 5.69 -14.13 0.73
CA TRP A 43 5.22 -14.30 -0.64
C TRP A 43 4.80 -12.97 -1.26
N ALA A 44 3.97 -12.21 -0.56
CA ALA A 44 3.45 -10.94 -1.06
C ALA A 44 4.55 -9.88 -1.22
N GLY A 45 5.53 -9.85 -0.30
CA GLY A 45 6.70 -8.98 -0.39
C GLY A 45 7.57 -9.30 -1.60
N ALA A 46 7.88 -10.59 -1.82
CA ALA A 46 8.63 -11.02 -2.99
C ALA A 46 7.91 -10.70 -4.31
N ALA A 47 6.59 -10.93 -4.35
CA ALA A 47 5.76 -10.59 -5.50
C ALA A 47 5.74 -9.08 -5.80
N LEU A 48 5.65 -8.24 -4.76
CA LEU A 48 5.71 -6.79 -4.91
C LEU A 48 7.08 -6.32 -5.42
N PHE A 49 8.18 -6.91 -4.94
CA PHE A 49 9.53 -6.65 -5.45
C PHE A 49 9.67 -7.08 -6.91
N GLU A 50 9.11 -8.23 -7.31
CA GLU A 50 9.13 -8.66 -8.72
C GLU A 50 8.43 -7.62 -9.60
N ILE A 51 7.22 -7.17 -9.21
CA ILE A 51 6.46 -6.16 -9.96
C ILE A 51 7.26 -4.86 -10.08
N GLN A 52 7.86 -4.38 -8.99
CA GLN A 52 8.58 -3.10 -8.96
C GLN A 52 9.89 -3.11 -9.74
N ASN A 53 10.61 -4.23 -9.74
CA ASN A 53 11.94 -4.30 -10.35
C ASN A 53 11.89 -4.78 -11.81
N ASN A 54 10.98 -5.70 -12.13
CA ASN A 54 10.92 -6.38 -13.42
C ASN A 54 9.67 -6.03 -14.23
N GLY A 55 8.77 -5.25 -13.66
CA GLY A 55 7.46 -4.96 -14.24
C GLY A 55 6.49 -6.14 -14.11
N ASN A 56 5.21 -5.88 -14.28
CA ASN A 56 4.16 -6.89 -14.12
C ASN A 56 3.60 -7.43 -15.45
N THR A 57 4.07 -6.93 -16.60
CA THR A 57 3.49 -7.26 -17.90
C THR A 57 4.39 -8.25 -18.65
N ASP A 58 3.80 -9.31 -19.21
CA ASP A 58 4.48 -10.24 -20.11
C ASP A 58 4.57 -9.68 -21.54
N ASP A 59 5.27 -10.40 -22.45
CA ASP A 59 5.42 -10.02 -23.87
C ASP A 59 4.08 -9.93 -24.63
N SER A 60 3.01 -10.51 -24.07
CA SER A 60 1.65 -10.49 -24.64
C SER A 60 0.77 -9.39 -24.02
N GLY A 61 1.29 -8.63 -23.05
CA GLY A 61 0.57 -7.56 -22.36
C GLY A 61 -0.34 -8.03 -21.23
N ASN A 62 -0.17 -9.27 -20.73
CA ASN A 62 -0.92 -9.78 -19.59
C ASN A 62 -0.12 -9.61 -18.30
N ASP A 63 -0.84 -9.46 -17.18
CA ASP A 63 -0.22 -9.40 -15.86
C ASP A 63 0.42 -10.76 -15.51
N ARG A 64 1.70 -10.72 -15.15
CA ARG A 64 2.47 -11.90 -14.68
C ARG A 64 2.10 -12.29 -13.25
N ILE A 65 1.79 -11.31 -12.43
CA ILE A 65 1.42 -11.46 -11.03
C ILE A 65 0.09 -10.75 -10.80
N ASN A 66 -0.83 -11.42 -10.12
CA ASN A 66 -2.12 -10.84 -9.79
C ASN A 66 -1.99 -9.92 -8.56
N GLU A 67 -2.05 -8.61 -8.77
CA GLU A 67 -1.99 -7.59 -7.70
C GLU A 67 -3.07 -7.78 -6.63
N GLY A 68 -4.24 -8.28 -7.02
CA GLY A 68 -5.32 -8.64 -6.08
C GLY A 68 -4.92 -9.76 -5.13
N GLN A 69 -4.13 -10.74 -5.61
CA GLN A 69 -3.58 -11.81 -4.77
C GLN A 69 -2.50 -11.28 -3.84
N VAL A 70 -1.60 -10.41 -4.32
CA VAL A 70 -0.58 -9.76 -3.49
C VAL A 70 -1.23 -9.02 -2.32
N ALA A 71 -2.22 -8.15 -2.61
CA ALA A 71 -2.96 -7.43 -1.57
C ALA A 71 -3.73 -8.38 -0.63
N ALA A 72 -4.29 -9.48 -1.13
CA ALA A 72 -4.99 -10.47 -0.31
C ALA A 72 -4.04 -11.20 0.64
N TYR A 73 -2.81 -11.48 0.23
CA TYR A 73 -1.82 -12.15 1.07
C TYR A 73 -1.28 -11.21 2.16
N PHE A 74 -0.99 -9.95 1.85
CA PHE A 74 -0.68 -8.95 2.89
C PHE A 74 -1.83 -8.80 3.89
N ARG A 75 -3.07 -8.73 3.39
CA ARG A 75 -4.25 -8.69 4.26
C ARG A 75 -4.38 -9.94 5.14
N LYS A 76 -4.07 -11.12 4.60
CA LYS A 76 -4.10 -12.37 5.38
C LYS A 76 -3.03 -12.34 6.48
N ALA A 77 -1.81 -11.91 6.17
CA ALA A 77 -0.73 -11.77 7.13
C ALA A 77 -1.10 -10.79 8.27
N SER A 78 -1.57 -9.58 7.93
CA SER A 78 -1.98 -8.59 8.92
C SER A 78 -3.21 -9.04 9.73
N GLY A 79 -4.10 -9.84 9.15
CA GLY A 79 -5.25 -10.42 9.86
C GLY A 79 -4.87 -11.53 10.84
N LEU A 80 -3.82 -12.31 10.55
CA LEU A 80 -3.28 -13.33 11.44
C LEU A 80 -2.48 -12.74 12.62
N ALA A 81 -1.88 -11.57 12.42
CA ALA A 81 -1.10 -10.85 13.42
C ALA A 81 -1.50 -9.35 13.46
N PRO A 82 -2.70 -9.02 13.98
CA PRO A 82 -3.28 -7.68 13.88
C PRO A 82 -2.51 -6.61 14.67
N ASP A 83 -1.72 -6.99 15.65
CA ASP A 83 -0.89 -6.08 16.46
C ASP A 83 0.54 -5.93 15.88
N ASN A 84 0.85 -6.61 14.78
CA ASN A 84 2.14 -6.50 14.12
C ASN A 84 2.14 -5.31 13.16
N SER A 85 2.81 -4.23 13.57
CA SER A 85 2.89 -2.99 12.80
C SER A 85 3.61 -3.14 11.47
N GLU A 86 4.57 -4.08 11.35
CA GLU A 86 5.29 -4.37 10.10
C GLU A 86 4.34 -4.93 9.04
N TYR A 87 3.49 -5.90 9.42
CA TYR A 87 2.53 -6.51 8.50
C TYR A 87 1.43 -5.53 8.09
N LEU A 88 0.97 -4.69 9.02
CA LEU A 88 0.02 -3.62 8.71
C LEU A 88 0.63 -2.59 7.77
N ALA A 89 1.86 -2.14 8.02
CA ALA A 89 2.56 -1.19 7.16
C ALA A 89 2.79 -1.75 5.76
N ALA A 90 3.23 -3.01 5.65
CA ALA A 90 3.42 -3.67 4.36
C ALA A 90 2.11 -3.75 3.57
N HIS A 91 0.99 -4.09 4.23
CA HIS A 91 -0.33 -4.11 3.59
C HIS A 91 -0.76 -2.72 3.12
N ALA A 92 -0.61 -1.68 3.96
CA ALA A 92 -0.94 -0.32 3.60
C ALA A 92 -0.12 0.18 2.39
N ASN A 93 1.20 -0.05 2.40
CA ASN A 93 2.10 0.34 1.32
C ASN A 93 1.81 -0.41 0.01
N ALA A 94 1.47 -1.70 0.07
CA ALA A 94 1.06 -2.45 -1.12
C ALA A 94 -0.24 -1.90 -1.72
N LEU A 95 -1.20 -1.53 -0.88
CA LEU A 95 -2.44 -0.90 -1.34
C LEU A 95 -2.19 0.45 -2.02
N LEU A 96 -1.23 1.25 -1.52
CA LEU A 96 -0.78 2.47 -2.19
C LEU A 96 -0.13 2.18 -3.54
N ALA A 97 0.78 1.20 -3.59
CA ALA A 97 1.46 0.81 -4.82
C ALA A 97 0.48 0.36 -5.93
N PHE A 98 -0.68 -0.15 -5.54
CA PHE A 98 -1.76 -0.58 -6.44
C PHE A 98 -2.89 0.46 -6.58
N ASP A 99 -2.63 1.72 -6.26
CA ASP A 99 -3.58 2.85 -6.38
C ASP A 99 -4.92 2.64 -5.62
N ARG A 100 -4.87 1.86 -4.51
CA ARG A 100 -6.04 1.58 -3.67
C ARG A 100 -6.07 2.50 -2.44
N ILE A 101 -5.97 3.80 -2.68
CA ILE A 101 -5.79 4.85 -1.65
C ILE A 101 -6.79 4.75 -0.49
N PRO A 102 -8.13 4.63 -0.71
CA PRO A 102 -9.08 4.56 0.41
C PRO A 102 -8.87 3.35 1.33
N MET A 103 -8.35 2.26 0.78
CA MET A 103 -8.05 1.06 1.56
C MET A 103 -6.73 1.23 2.32
N ALA A 104 -5.71 1.80 1.68
CA ALA A 104 -4.43 2.11 2.31
C ALA A 104 -4.60 3.02 3.52
N VAL A 105 -5.40 4.09 3.40
CA VAL A 105 -5.69 5.01 4.49
C VAL A 105 -6.29 4.28 5.70
N ARG A 106 -7.18 3.33 5.50
CA ARG A 106 -7.76 2.53 6.60
C ARG A 106 -6.71 1.68 7.33
N GLU A 107 -5.75 1.13 6.59
CA GLU A 107 -4.66 0.36 7.20
C GLU A 107 -3.67 1.29 7.94
N PHE A 108 -3.36 2.46 7.41
CA PHE A 108 -2.58 3.48 8.11
C PHE A 108 -3.28 4.01 9.36
N GLN A 109 -4.61 4.14 9.36
CA GLN A 109 -5.37 4.48 10.58
C GLN A 109 -5.18 3.44 11.68
N LYS A 110 -5.15 2.14 11.35
CA LYS A 110 -4.83 1.10 12.33
C LYS A 110 -3.41 1.23 12.88
N LEU A 111 -2.43 1.59 12.03
CA LEU A 111 -1.07 1.86 12.50
C LEU A 111 -1.02 3.04 13.46
N ARG A 112 -1.76 4.10 13.19
CA ARG A 112 -1.93 5.26 14.08
C ARG A 112 -2.53 4.84 15.42
N ASP A 113 -3.58 4.04 15.40
CA ASP A 113 -4.24 3.52 16.61
C ASP A 113 -3.31 2.65 17.47
N LEU A 114 -2.36 1.96 16.85
CA LEU A 114 -1.29 1.21 17.54
C LEU A 114 -0.12 2.11 18.00
N GLY A 115 -0.11 3.41 17.66
CA GLY A 115 1.03 4.29 17.93
C GLY A 115 2.28 3.95 17.13
N ALA A 116 2.12 3.31 15.98
CA ALA A 116 3.20 2.82 15.11
C ALA A 116 3.28 3.58 13.76
N SER A 117 2.51 4.65 13.58
CA SER A 117 2.61 5.54 12.43
C SER A 117 3.63 6.66 12.65
N SER A 118 4.09 7.28 11.56
CA SER A 118 4.86 8.51 11.63
C SER A 118 3.96 9.75 11.61
N ASP A 119 4.48 10.89 12.08
CA ASP A 119 3.74 12.17 12.07
C ASP A 119 3.34 12.56 10.64
N GLU A 120 4.18 12.28 9.63
CA GLU A 120 3.88 12.57 8.22
C GLU A 120 2.70 11.73 7.71
N VAL A 121 2.63 10.46 8.10
CA VAL A 121 1.51 9.58 7.76
C VAL A 121 0.23 10.05 8.43
N ASP A 122 0.30 10.47 9.68
CA ASP A 122 -0.85 10.97 10.44
C ASP A 122 -1.42 12.26 9.81
N VAL A 123 -0.55 13.21 9.45
CA VAL A 123 -0.96 14.42 8.72
C VAL A 123 -1.59 14.08 7.37
N SER A 124 -1.04 13.10 6.66
CA SER A 124 -1.57 12.68 5.36
C SER A 124 -2.97 12.04 5.48
N ILE A 125 -3.20 11.25 6.54
CA ILE A 125 -4.53 10.70 6.85
C ILE A 125 -5.53 11.83 7.11
N ASP A 126 -5.17 12.81 7.95
CA ASP A 126 -6.04 13.92 8.29
C ASP A 126 -6.37 14.79 7.06
N LEU A 127 -5.40 15.02 6.19
CA LEU A 127 -5.61 15.72 4.91
C LEU A 127 -6.57 14.95 3.99
N TYR A 128 -6.41 13.63 3.90
CA TYR A 128 -7.32 12.79 3.11
C TYR A 128 -8.75 12.87 3.64
N GLU A 129 -8.93 12.76 4.95
CA GLU A 129 -10.25 12.86 5.57
C GLU A 129 -10.88 14.23 5.37
N ALA A 130 -10.11 15.30 5.55
CA ALA A 130 -10.56 16.67 5.31
C ALA A 130 -10.98 16.88 3.84
N ALA A 131 -10.18 16.38 2.90
CA ALA A 131 -10.49 16.44 1.48
C ALA A 131 -11.77 15.69 1.12
N ARG A 132 -11.96 14.49 1.66
CA ARG A 132 -13.17 13.71 1.47
C ARG A 132 -14.41 14.45 1.99
N LEU A 133 -14.32 15.01 3.19
CA LEU A 133 -15.42 15.79 3.75
C LEU A 133 -15.74 17.04 2.91
N LEU A 134 -14.71 17.69 2.35
CA LEU A 134 -14.90 18.83 1.46
C LEU A 134 -15.61 18.41 0.16
N ILE A 135 -15.23 17.29 -0.45
CA ILE A 135 -15.88 16.75 -1.65
C ILE A 135 -17.35 16.46 -1.35
N ASP A 136 -17.64 15.75 -0.26
CA ASP A 136 -19.00 15.41 0.16
C ASP A 136 -19.84 16.68 0.43
N ALA A 137 -19.25 17.71 1.06
CA ALA A 137 -19.95 18.97 1.32
C ALA A 137 -20.26 19.76 0.04
N VAL A 138 -19.37 19.73 -0.94
CA VAL A 138 -19.58 20.35 -2.27
C VAL A 138 -20.70 19.62 -3.01
N ASP A 139 -20.70 18.29 -3.04
CA ASP A 139 -21.76 17.50 -3.66
C ASP A 139 -23.15 17.78 -3.07
N LEU A 140 -23.24 17.88 -1.76
CA LEU A 140 -24.49 18.12 -1.05
C LEU A 140 -25.06 19.53 -1.26
N LYS A 141 -24.19 20.55 -1.40
CA LYS A 141 -24.62 21.97 -1.42
C LYS A 141 -24.83 22.54 -2.80
N THR A 142 -24.09 22.10 -3.78
CA THR A 142 -23.96 22.84 -5.03
C THR A 142 -24.41 22.10 -6.27
N GLY A 143 -24.38 20.77 -6.30
CA GLY A 143 -24.58 20.00 -7.54
C GLY A 143 -23.65 20.52 -8.67
N TYR A 144 -22.55 21.20 -8.32
CA TYR A 144 -21.79 22.00 -9.27
C TYR A 144 -20.63 21.18 -9.81
N ASP A 145 -20.75 20.71 -11.03
CA ASP A 145 -19.81 19.83 -11.72
C ASP A 145 -18.34 20.32 -11.71
N ARG A 146 -18.08 21.62 -11.74
CA ARG A 146 -16.72 22.17 -11.81
C ARG A 146 -15.93 22.03 -10.51
N SER A 147 -16.50 22.42 -9.39
CA SER A 147 -15.81 22.31 -8.10
C SER A 147 -15.58 20.86 -7.72
N HIS A 148 -16.52 20.00 -8.06
CA HIS A 148 -16.43 18.57 -7.87
C HIS A 148 -15.34 17.94 -8.76
N GLN A 149 -15.25 18.35 -10.02
CA GLN A 149 -14.23 17.90 -10.95
C GLN A 149 -12.84 18.33 -10.48
N PHE A 150 -12.67 19.56 -9.99
CA PHE A 150 -11.43 20.05 -9.40
C PHE A 150 -11.03 19.25 -8.16
N ALA A 151 -11.94 19.09 -7.20
CA ALA A 151 -11.67 18.33 -5.98
C ALA A 151 -11.32 16.85 -6.29
N ARG A 152 -12.01 16.21 -7.23
CA ARG A 152 -11.70 14.83 -7.64
C ARG A 152 -10.35 14.70 -8.34
N GLN A 153 -9.92 15.70 -9.06
CA GLN A 153 -8.70 15.64 -9.87
C GLN A 153 -7.45 16.01 -9.05
N TYR A 154 -7.50 17.06 -8.25
CA TYR A 154 -6.31 17.64 -7.62
C TYR A 154 -6.11 17.20 -6.17
N VAL A 155 -7.17 17.06 -5.41
CA VAL A 155 -7.05 16.67 -4.00
C VAL A 155 -6.51 15.25 -3.83
N PRO A 156 -6.98 14.22 -4.58
CA PRO A 156 -6.38 12.89 -4.52
C PRO A 156 -4.89 12.88 -4.86
N VAL A 157 -4.47 13.63 -5.87
CA VAL A 157 -3.05 13.71 -6.27
C VAL A 157 -2.19 14.33 -5.17
N ALA A 158 -2.62 15.42 -4.54
CA ALA A 158 -1.90 16.04 -3.44
C ALA A 158 -1.76 15.09 -2.24
N ILE A 159 -2.80 14.32 -1.94
CA ILE A 159 -2.80 13.32 -0.88
C ILE A 159 -1.88 12.15 -1.22
N GLU A 160 -1.92 11.67 -2.47
CA GLU A 160 -1.03 10.63 -2.95
C GLU A 160 0.44 11.02 -2.77
N PHE A 161 0.82 12.24 -3.17
CA PHE A 161 2.17 12.76 -2.94
C PHE A 161 2.52 12.84 -1.46
N ALA A 162 1.60 13.26 -0.61
CA ALA A 162 1.84 13.31 0.83
C ALA A 162 2.06 11.91 1.42
N LEU A 163 1.21 10.94 1.06
CA LEU A 163 1.32 9.54 1.54
C LEU A 163 2.59 8.84 1.04
N LEU A 164 3.09 9.18 -0.15
CA LEU A 164 4.35 8.66 -0.68
C LEU A 164 5.59 9.34 -0.12
N GLY A 165 5.46 10.26 0.84
CA GLY A 165 6.58 11.03 1.39
C GLY A 165 7.19 12.02 0.39
N LEU A 166 6.53 12.26 -0.74
CA LEU A 166 6.84 13.32 -1.71
C LEU A 166 6.08 14.60 -1.38
N GLY A 167 5.62 14.67 -0.13
CA GLY A 167 4.66 15.65 0.35
C GLY A 167 5.18 17.08 0.33
N PHE A 168 4.25 17.97 0.19
CA PHE A 168 4.49 19.39 0.41
C PHE A 168 4.90 19.60 1.88
N PRO A 169 6.00 20.29 2.16
CA PRO A 169 6.50 20.49 3.53
C PRO A 169 5.55 21.31 4.41
N SER A 170 4.54 21.95 3.80
CA SER A 170 3.50 22.67 4.54
C SER A 170 2.19 22.78 3.75
N ALA A 171 1.07 23.00 4.45
CA ALA A 171 -0.21 23.29 3.82
C ALA A 171 -0.17 24.57 2.95
N ASN A 172 0.73 25.52 3.26
CA ASN A 172 0.91 26.74 2.46
C ASN A 172 1.51 26.44 1.10
N GLU A 173 2.53 25.60 1.01
CA GLU A 173 3.15 25.20 -0.27
C GLU A 173 2.18 24.39 -1.15
N ALA A 174 1.36 23.52 -0.56
CA ALA A 174 0.30 22.85 -1.30
C ALA A 174 -0.72 23.86 -1.86
N THR A 175 -1.03 24.90 -1.09
CA THR A 175 -1.96 25.96 -1.52
C THR A 175 -1.36 26.84 -2.62
N GLU A 176 -0.06 27.16 -2.52
CA GLU A 176 0.67 27.92 -3.55
C GLU A 176 0.75 27.11 -4.86
N TYR A 177 1.11 25.84 -4.78
CA TYR A 177 1.16 24.94 -5.95
C TYR A 177 -0.20 24.85 -6.67
N LEU A 178 -1.29 24.77 -5.92
CA LEU A 178 -2.65 24.73 -6.47
C LEU A 178 -3.13 26.10 -6.99
N ALA A 179 -2.47 27.20 -6.63
CA ALA A 179 -2.82 28.55 -7.07
C ALA A 179 -2.05 29.02 -8.32
N GLU A 180 -1.00 28.29 -8.72
CA GLU A 180 -0.18 28.61 -9.90
C GLU A 180 -0.76 28.08 -11.23
N ASP A 181 -1.78 27.22 -11.20
CA ASP A 181 -2.56 26.72 -12.35
C ASP A 181 -3.90 27.47 -12.51
#